data_ce1c446e50074bdd63668dc39dcff2e6
#
_entry.id   ce1c446e50074bdd63668dc39dcff2e6
#
_cell.length_a   1.000
_cell.length_b   1.000
_cell.length_c   1.000
_cell.angle_alpha   90.00
_cell.angle_beta   90.00
_cell.angle_gamma   90.00
#
_symmetry.space_group_name_H-M   'P 1'
#
loop_
_entity.id
_entity.type
_entity.pdbx_description
1 polymer ?
#
loop_
_entity_poly.entity_id
_entity_poly.type
_entity_poly.pdbx_seq_one_letter_code
_entity_poly.pdbx_strand_id
1 'polypeptide(L)'
;MLDMLPGEKLLYSRWQEQHALLAKLLSGSRRIAMQYSPDCAIPYVAMVDAGTVELVRKQGIEVVSSAELVQLFEAALSACEFETHLEAGRRVDRIRAGAFQFIGERLAAGVDEISVRDWILREFEGAGLVTDSGPIVAVNSHAGNPHYEPSRETNRAIRHGDFVLLDMWARLDEPGSIFYDITWTGFCGDPPERIQQVFEIVRNARDEAVRTVEQAVASDIEIRGYQVDDAARGYIERHGFGDRFVHRTGHSIGTEVHGTGANMDNLETHDERRIVPGALFSVEPGIYLEDFGVRSEVDVFVRDGAAAMTGEVQRELVRIG
;
A
#
# COMPACT_ATOMS: atom_id res chain seq x y z
N MET A 1 3.18 -30.66 3.27
CA MET A 1 2.33 -29.51 2.99
C MET A 1 1.03 -29.91 2.28
N LEU A 2 1.05 -30.61 1.13
CA LEU A 2 -0.19 -31.04 0.41
C LEU A 2 -1.07 -32.00 1.23
N ASP A 3 -0.51 -32.70 2.23
CA ASP A 3 -1.27 -33.62 3.09
C ASP A 3 -2.27 -32.91 4.01
N MET A 4 -2.13 -31.61 4.19
CA MET A 4 -3.04 -30.78 5.00
C MET A 4 -4.23 -30.25 4.21
N LEU A 5 -4.20 -30.34 2.86
CA LEU A 5 -5.27 -29.85 2.01
C LEU A 5 -6.40 -30.89 1.89
N PRO A 6 -7.67 -30.49 1.92
CA PRO A 6 -8.79 -31.40 1.66
C PRO A 6 -8.81 -31.80 0.18
N GLY A 7 -9.32 -33.00 -0.10
CA GLY A 7 -9.51 -33.49 -1.46
C GLY A 7 -8.82 -34.81 -1.75
N GLU A 8 -9.11 -35.38 -2.92
CA GLU A 8 -8.47 -36.59 -3.42
C GLU A 8 -7.07 -36.26 -3.95
N LYS A 9 -6.07 -37.05 -3.56
CA LYS A 9 -4.69 -36.90 -4.02
C LYS A 9 -4.40 -37.89 -5.13
N LEU A 10 -3.91 -37.39 -6.25
CA LEU A 10 -3.41 -38.20 -7.36
C LEU A 10 -1.88 -38.23 -7.31
N LEU A 11 -1.33 -39.41 -7.03
CA LEU A 11 0.12 -39.58 -6.92
C LEU A 11 0.69 -39.99 -8.28
N TYR A 12 1.87 -39.48 -8.60
CA TYR A 12 2.65 -39.87 -9.77
C TYR A 12 4.14 -39.89 -9.44
N SER A 13 4.88 -40.72 -10.18
CA SER A 13 6.35 -40.80 -10.10
C SER A 13 7.04 -40.48 -11.43
N ARG A 14 6.29 -40.54 -12.52
CA ARG A 14 6.81 -40.33 -13.87
C ARG A 14 6.16 -39.12 -14.51
N TRP A 15 6.91 -38.38 -15.31
CA TRP A 15 6.36 -37.20 -16.02
C TRP A 15 5.22 -37.57 -16.98
N GLN A 16 5.24 -38.78 -17.59
CA GLN A 16 4.14 -39.26 -18.44
C GLN A 16 2.85 -39.45 -17.63
N GLU A 17 2.98 -39.96 -16.41
CA GLU A 17 1.85 -40.12 -15.48
C GLU A 17 1.28 -38.76 -15.08
N GLN A 18 2.15 -37.78 -14.78
CA GLN A 18 1.75 -36.41 -14.51
C GLN A 18 0.91 -35.81 -15.64
N HIS A 19 1.40 -35.93 -16.88
CA HIS A 19 0.68 -35.44 -18.06
C HIS A 19 -0.67 -36.15 -18.26
N ALA A 20 -0.72 -37.46 -18.09
CA ALA A 20 -1.96 -38.24 -18.21
C ALA A 20 -2.98 -37.87 -17.13
N LEU A 21 -2.53 -37.71 -15.87
CA LEU A 21 -3.39 -37.30 -14.77
C LEU A 21 -3.89 -35.87 -14.97
N LEU A 22 -3.03 -34.95 -15.41
CA LEU A 22 -3.42 -33.57 -15.73
C LEU A 22 -4.48 -33.56 -16.83
N ALA A 23 -4.29 -34.29 -17.92
CA ALA A 23 -5.27 -34.41 -19.00
C ALA A 23 -6.61 -34.97 -18.50
N LYS A 24 -6.57 -35.96 -17.59
CA LYS A 24 -7.77 -36.52 -16.97
C LYS A 24 -8.49 -35.50 -16.09
N LEU A 25 -7.75 -34.77 -15.22
CA LEU A 25 -8.31 -33.73 -14.34
C LEU A 25 -8.95 -32.58 -15.11
N LEU A 26 -8.34 -32.20 -16.23
CA LEU A 26 -8.80 -31.11 -17.07
C LEU A 26 -9.88 -31.52 -18.09
N SER A 27 -10.17 -32.83 -18.18
CA SER A 27 -11.16 -33.37 -19.10
C SER A 27 -12.53 -32.73 -18.90
N GLY A 28 -13.09 -32.15 -19.96
CA GLY A 28 -14.37 -31.43 -19.93
C GLY A 28 -14.28 -29.94 -19.59
N SER A 29 -13.13 -29.47 -19.17
CA SER A 29 -12.90 -28.03 -18.97
C SER A 29 -12.59 -27.35 -20.30
N ARG A 30 -13.18 -26.17 -20.54
CA ARG A 30 -12.86 -25.31 -21.69
C ARG A 30 -11.93 -24.16 -21.31
N ARG A 31 -12.05 -23.69 -20.07
CA ARG A 31 -11.33 -22.54 -19.53
C ARG A 31 -10.90 -22.82 -18.08
N ILE A 32 -9.71 -22.44 -17.72
CA ILE A 32 -9.15 -22.56 -16.37
C ILE A 32 -8.51 -21.23 -15.96
N ALA A 33 -8.83 -20.78 -14.75
CA ALA A 33 -8.17 -19.66 -14.12
C ALA A 33 -6.86 -20.14 -13.45
N MET A 34 -5.76 -19.44 -13.70
CA MET A 34 -4.45 -19.70 -13.10
C MET A 34 -3.86 -18.40 -12.58
N GLN A 35 -2.98 -18.47 -11.57
CA GLN A 35 -2.18 -17.32 -11.12
C GLN A 35 -1.16 -16.94 -12.21
N TYR A 36 -1.68 -16.44 -13.30
CA TYR A 36 -1.00 -16.07 -14.54
C TYR A 36 -1.41 -14.65 -14.92
N SER A 37 -0.44 -13.81 -15.28
CA SER A 37 -0.68 -12.47 -15.81
C SER A 37 -0.34 -12.43 -17.30
N PRO A 38 -1.34 -12.26 -18.19
CA PRO A 38 -1.09 -12.06 -19.61
C PRO A 38 -0.17 -10.86 -19.83
N ASP A 39 0.80 -11.01 -20.72
CA ASP A 39 1.79 -9.97 -21.05
C ASP A 39 2.56 -9.40 -19.84
N CYS A 40 2.50 -10.09 -18.69
CA CYS A 40 3.06 -9.64 -17.43
C CYS A 40 2.53 -8.25 -16.96
N ALA A 41 1.28 -7.92 -17.33
CA ALA A 41 0.69 -6.62 -17.04
C ALA A 41 0.62 -6.33 -15.53
N ILE A 42 0.39 -7.37 -14.71
CA ILE A 42 0.37 -7.30 -13.25
C ILE A 42 1.29 -8.41 -12.70
N PRO A 43 2.60 -8.17 -12.54
CA PRO A 43 3.56 -9.19 -12.11
C PRO A 43 3.20 -9.88 -10.79
N TYR A 44 2.58 -9.16 -9.87
CA TYR A 44 2.22 -9.63 -8.51
C TYR A 44 1.28 -10.85 -8.50
N VAL A 45 0.50 -11.06 -9.57
CA VAL A 45 -0.42 -12.20 -9.68
C VAL A 45 0.19 -13.38 -10.45
N ALA A 46 1.40 -13.26 -10.99
CA ALA A 46 2.06 -14.27 -11.81
C ALA A 46 2.84 -15.26 -10.95
N MET A 47 2.17 -16.23 -10.34
CA MET A 47 2.74 -17.24 -9.44
C MET A 47 2.99 -18.58 -10.12
N VAL A 48 2.37 -18.85 -11.28
CA VAL A 48 2.54 -20.08 -12.02
C VAL A 48 3.64 -19.92 -13.09
N ASP A 49 4.50 -20.92 -13.23
CA ASP A 49 5.54 -20.92 -14.26
C ASP A 49 4.96 -21.07 -15.69
N ALA A 50 5.70 -20.52 -16.66
CA ALA A 50 5.28 -20.52 -18.07
C ALA A 50 5.10 -21.95 -18.63
N GLY A 51 5.94 -22.91 -18.23
CA GLY A 51 5.85 -24.30 -18.70
C GLY A 51 4.57 -24.99 -18.26
N THR A 52 4.10 -24.73 -17.04
CA THR A 52 2.81 -25.22 -16.55
C THR A 52 1.64 -24.60 -17.34
N VAL A 53 1.68 -23.31 -17.64
CA VAL A 53 0.70 -22.65 -18.50
C VAL A 53 0.67 -23.27 -19.89
N GLU A 54 1.83 -23.49 -20.51
CA GLU A 54 1.95 -24.15 -21.81
C GLU A 54 1.41 -25.58 -21.79
N LEU A 55 1.70 -26.33 -20.73
CA LEU A 55 1.23 -27.69 -20.57
C LEU A 55 -0.30 -27.77 -20.52
N VAL A 56 -0.95 -26.85 -19.83
CA VAL A 56 -2.42 -26.73 -19.78
C VAL A 56 -2.97 -26.32 -21.14
N ARG A 57 -2.38 -25.34 -21.81
CA ARG A 57 -2.79 -24.88 -23.14
C ARG A 57 -2.66 -25.98 -24.22
N LYS A 58 -1.67 -26.86 -24.12
CA LYS A 58 -1.51 -28.02 -25.01
C LYS A 58 -2.67 -29.01 -24.90
N GLN A 59 -3.46 -29.01 -23.83
CA GLN A 59 -4.68 -29.79 -23.70
C GLN A 59 -5.90 -29.16 -24.41
N GLY A 60 -5.71 -28.05 -25.13
CA GLY A 60 -6.79 -27.34 -25.83
C GLY A 60 -7.62 -26.44 -24.88
N ILE A 61 -7.09 -26.09 -23.73
CA ILE A 61 -7.78 -25.32 -22.68
C ILE A 61 -7.31 -23.86 -22.74
N GLU A 62 -8.28 -22.96 -22.67
CA GLU A 62 -8.01 -21.53 -22.49
C GLU A 62 -7.55 -21.27 -21.05
N VAL A 63 -6.37 -20.67 -20.89
CA VAL A 63 -5.86 -20.21 -19.60
C VAL A 63 -6.12 -18.72 -19.47
N VAL A 64 -6.86 -18.35 -18.41
CA VAL A 64 -7.17 -16.97 -18.04
C VAL A 64 -6.53 -16.64 -16.69
N SER A 65 -6.37 -15.35 -16.40
CA SER A 65 -5.87 -14.91 -15.09
C SER A 65 -6.89 -15.23 -13.99
N SER A 66 -6.38 -15.66 -12.82
CA SER A 66 -7.19 -15.80 -11.60
C SER A 66 -7.14 -14.54 -10.71
N ALA A 67 -6.56 -13.45 -11.16
CA ALA A 67 -6.32 -12.25 -10.35
C ALA A 67 -7.59 -11.74 -9.65
N GLU A 68 -8.71 -11.61 -10.40
CA GLU A 68 -10.00 -11.20 -9.86
C GLU A 68 -10.58 -12.21 -8.87
N LEU A 69 -10.37 -13.50 -9.09
CA LEU A 69 -10.84 -14.56 -8.19
C LEU A 69 -10.05 -14.56 -6.87
N VAL A 70 -8.73 -14.39 -6.96
CA VAL A 70 -7.84 -14.35 -5.78
C VAL A 70 -8.20 -13.18 -4.87
N GLN A 71 -8.48 -12.00 -5.41
CA GLN A 71 -8.91 -10.85 -4.62
C GLN A 71 -10.11 -11.13 -3.70
N LEU A 72 -11.09 -11.89 -4.18
CA LEU A 72 -12.31 -12.20 -3.42
C LEU A 72 -12.02 -13.06 -2.18
N PHE A 73 -10.91 -13.79 -2.16
CA PHE A 73 -10.53 -14.68 -1.05
C PHE A 73 -9.41 -14.14 -0.18
N GLU A 74 -8.55 -13.30 -0.73
CA GLU A 74 -7.31 -12.86 -0.04
C GLU A 74 -7.29 -11.35 0.24
N ALA A 75 -8.05 -10.54 -0.49
CA ALA A 75 -8.01 -9.08 -0.36
C ALA A 75 -9.34 -8.47 0.13
N ALA A 76 -10.43 -9.23 0.10
CA ALA A 76 -11.71 -8.79 0.63
C ALA A 76 -11.77 -9.12 2.14
N LEU A 77 -11.59 -8.11 2.98
CA LEU A 77 -11.56 -8.26 4.42
C LEU A 77 -12.93 -8.58 4.99
N SER A 78 -12.99 -9.50 5.94
CA SER A 78 -14.13 -9.69 6.82
C SER A 78 -14.29 -8.52 7.81
N ALA A 79 -15.44 -8.39 8.43
CA ALA A 79 -15.68 -7.38 9.46
C ALA A 79 -14.71 -7.50 10.64
N CYS A 80 -14.33 -8.74 11.02
CA CYS A 80 -13.40 -8.98 12.12
C CYS A 80 -11.97 -8.54 11.77
N GLU A 81 -11.51 -8.83 10.56
CA GLU A 81 -10.19 -8.37 10.08
C GLU A 81 -10.16 -6.85 9.99
N PHE A 82 -11.20 -6.23 9.46
CA PHE A 82 -11.29 -4.77 9.40
C PHE A 82 -11.24 -4.11 10.79
N GLU A 83 -11.84 -4.69 11.84
CA GLU A 83 -11.72 -4.19 13.20
C GLU A 83 -10.27 -4.23 13.72
N THR A 84 -9.46 -5.23 13.33
CA THR A 84 -8.03 -5.25 13.70
C THR A 84 -7.26 -4.11 13.05
N HIS A 85 -7.56 -3.77 11.79
CA HIS A 85 -7.01 -2.58 11.11
C HIS A 85 -7.37 -1.28 11.85
N LEU A 86 -8.64 -1.10 12.22
CA LEU A 86 -9.08 0.10 12.95
C LEU A 86 -8.39 0.23 14.32
N GLU A 87 -8.18 -0.89 15.02
CA GLU A 87 -7.46 -0.86 16.31
C GLU A 87 -5.97 -0.57 16.11
N ALA A 88 -5.33 -1.16 15.09
CA ALA A 88 -3.96 -0.82 14.72
C ALA A 88 -3.84 0.69 14.40
N GLY A 89 -4.78 1.22 13.63
CA GLY A 89 -4.84 2.64 13.27
C GLY A 89 -4.92 3.57 14.48
N ARG A 90 -5.81 3.26 15.45
CA ARG A 90 -5.90 4.05 16.70
C ARG A 90 -4.57 4.12 17.46
N ARG A 91 -3.81 3.02 17.49
CA ARG A 91 -2.50 2.97 18.15
C ARG A 91 -1.43 3.69 17.37
N VAL A 92 -1.35 3.45 16.06
CA VAL A 92 -0.37 4.10 15.15
C VAL A 92 -0.58 5.62 15.12
N ASP A 93 -1.82 6.11 14.98
CA ASP A 93 -2.14 7.54 15.00
C ASP A 93 -1.68 8.24 16.28
N ARG A 94 -1.88 7.58 17.44
CA ARG A 94 -1.37 8.09 18.72
C ARG A 94 0.14 8.17 18.75
N ILE A 95 0.82 7.13 18.26
CA ILE A 95 2.28 7.07 18.23
C ILE A 95 2.83 8.08 17.23
N ARG A 96 2.21 8.26 16.06
CA ARG A 96 2.55 9.31 15.10
C ARG A 96 2.49 10.71 15.74
N ALA A 97 1.39 11.02 16.45
CA ALA A 97 1.28 12.30 17.15
C ALA A 97 2.37 12.47 18.21
N GLY A 98 2.66 11.41 18.97
CA GLY A 98 3.76 11.36 19.94
C GLY A 98 5.14 11.54 19.30
N ALA A 99 5.37 11.01 18.08
CA ALA A 99 6.63 11.16 17.38
C ALA A 99 6.91 12.62 17.01
N PHE A 100 5.92 13.36 16.50
CA PHE A 100 6.08 14.80 16.25
C PHE A 100 6.31 15.59 17.54
N GLN A 101 5.63 15.24 18.64
CA GLN A 101 5.89 15.84 19.95
C GLN A 101 7.31 15.52 20.43
N PHE A 102 7.76 14.27 20.34
CA PHE A 102 9.12 13.83 20.69
C PHE A 102 10.19 14.64 19.96
N ILE A 103 9.98 14.90 18.66
CA ILE A 103 10.87 15.77 17.88
C ILE A 103 10.89 17.17 18.49
N GLY A 104 9.72 17.81 18.66
CA GLY A 104 9.61 19.18 19.17
C GLY A 104 10.29 19.40 20.53
N GLU A 105 10.06 18.48 21.47
CA GLU A 105 10.66 18.52 22.83
C GLU A 105 12.20 18.39 22.81
N ARG A 106 12.77 17.82 21.73
CA ARG A 106 14.20 17.52 21.63
C ARG A 106 14.96 18.37 20.63
N LEU A 107 14.31 19.26 19.88
CA LEU A 107 14.99 20.13 18.91
C LEU A 107 16.20 20.85 19.48
N ALA A 108 16.08 21.40 20.72
CA ALA A 108 17.16 22.12 21.38
C ALA A 108 18.27 21.21 21.94
N ALA A 109 17.91 19.98 22.33
CA ALA A 109 18.85 19.00 22.92
C ALA A 109 19.57 18.14 21.86
N GLY A 110 19.06 18.12 20.64
CA GLY A 110 19.51 17.27 19.54
C GLY A 110 18.63 16.04 19.36
N VAL A 111 18.10 15.90 18.17
CA VAL A 111 17.28 14.77 17.71
C VAL A 111 17.65 14.48 16.25
N ASP A 112 17.52 13.23 15.82
CA ASP A 112 17.85 12.81 14.46
C ASP A 112 16.87 11.71 13.99
N GLU A 113 16.92 11.38 12.68
CA GLU A 113 16.01 10.41 12.04
C GLU A 113 16.02 9.05 12.76
N ILE A 114 17.21 8.54 13.11
CA ILE A 114 17.34 7.24 13.77
C ILE A 114 16.76 7.27 15.18
N SER A 115 16.99 8.32 15.95
CA SER A 115 16.46 8.42 17.31
C SER A 115 14.94 8.49 17.33
N VAL A 116 14.33 9.13 16.34
CA VAL A 116 12.85 9.17 16.16
C VAL A 116 12.35 7.80 15.73
N ARG A 117 12.98 7.16 14.73
CA ARG A 117 12.63 5.81 14.29
C ARG A 117 12.68 4.81 15.46
N ASP A 118 13.77 4.82 16.21
CA ASP A 118 13.97 3.91 17.35
C ASP A 118 12.98 4.21 18.49
N TRP A 119 12.52 5.46 18.63
CA TRP A 119 11.44 5.81 19.55
C TRP A 119 10.10 5.22 19.08
N ILE A 120 9.75 5.39 17.80
CA ILE A 120 8.51 4.84 17.22
C ILE A 120 8.47 3.31 17.39
N LEU A 121 9.58 2.61 17.09
CA LEU A 121 9.65 1.15 17.23
C LEU A 121 9.42 0.68 18.67
N ARG A 122 9.97 1.39 19.68
CA ARG A 122 9.69 1.09 21.09
C ARG A 122 8.23 1.33 21.47
N GLU A 123 7.62 2.39 20.95
CA GLU A 123 6.20 2.66 21.18
C GLU A 123 5.31 1.62 20.50
N PHE A 124 5.69 1.13 19.31
CA PHE A 124 5.01 0.01 18.64
C PHE A 124 5.05 -1.24 19.50
N GLU A 125 6.22 -1.65 19.94
CA GLU A 125 6.38 -2.81 20.83
C GLU A 125 5.55 -2.64 22.12
N GLY A 126 5.64 -1.48 22.77
CA GLY A 126 4.88 -1.16 24.00
C GLY A 126 3.37 -1.14 23.78
N ALA A 127 2.91 -0.86 22.59
CA ALA A 127 1.51 -0.86 22.19
C ALA A 127 1.01 -2.22 21.64
N GLY A 128 1.83 -3.26 21.59
CA GLY A 128 1.47 -4.56 21.00
C GLY A 128 1.25 -4.48 19.49
N LEU A 129 2.05 -3.66 18.82
CA LEU A 129 2.10 -3.53 17.37
C LEU A 129 3.38 -4.18 16.83
N VAL A 130 3.29 -4.73 15.63
CA VAL A 130 4.43 -5.28 14.87
C VAL A 130 4.47 -4.67 13.48
N THR A 131 5.68 -4.51 12.97
CA THR A 131 5.96 -4.10 11.58
C THR A 131 7.02 -5.02 11.01
N ASP A 132 7.00 -5.23 9.70
CA ASP A 132 7.96 -6.09 8.97
C ASP A 132 9.28 -5.37 8.69
N SER A 133 9.25 -4.05 8.60
CA SER A 133 10.40 -3.17 8.45
C SER A 133 10.20 -1.92 9.29
N GLY A 134 11.27 -1.18 9.55
CA GLY A 134 11.19 -0.01 10.42
C GLY A 134 10.43 1.15 9.75
N PRO A 135 9.81 2.05 10.53
CA PRO A 135 9.21 3.26 9.97
C PRO A 135 10.27 4.13 9.29
N ILE A 136 9.83 4.91 8.32
CA ILE A 136 10.67 5.89 7.65
C ILE A 136 10.54 7.23 8.36
N VAL A 137 11.67 7.81 8.72
CA VAL A 137 11.81 9.18 9.21
C VAL A 137 12.76 9.90 8.26
N ALA A 138 12.27 10.86 7.51
CA ALA A 138 13.06 11.51 6.47
C ALA A 138 13.02 13.03 6.61
N VAL A 139 14.21 13.65 6.56
CA VAL A 139 14.40 15.09 6.76
C VAL A 139 14.86 15.76 5.46
N ASN A 140 14.14 16.80 5.03
CA ASN A 140 14.49 17.63 3.88
C ASN A 140 14.74 16.78 2.61
N SER A 141 15.94 16.81 2.02
CA SER A 141 16.27 16.06 0.80
C SER A 141 16.17 14.54 0.95
N HIS A 142 16.19 13.99 2.16
CA HIS A 142 15.89 12.56 2.37
C HIS A 142 14.43 12.26 2.06
N ALA A 143 13.50 13.14 2.44
CA ALA A 143 12.09 13.04 2.04
C ALA A 143 11.87 13.19 0.52
N GLY A 144 12.83 13.80 -0.19
CA GLY A 144 12.85 13.89 -1.65
C GLY A 144 13.17 12.58 -2.37
N ASN A 145 13.56 11.54 -1.64
CA ASN A 145 13.78 10.19 -2.16
C ASN A 145 12.65 9.26 -1.67
N PRO A 146 11.71 8.82 -2.54
CA PRO A 146 10.59 7.95 -2.13
C PRO A 146 11.04 6.58 -1.57
N HIS A 147 12.28 6.16 -1.86
CA HIS A 147 12.88 4.91 -1.39
C HIS A 147 13.92 5.13 -0.28
N TYR A 148 13.85 6.27 0.43
CA TYR A 148 14.77 6.53 1.53
C TYR A 148 14.47 5.61 2.70
N GLU A 149 15.54 4.98 3.22
CA GLU A 149 15.51 4.23 4.47
C GLU A 149 16.54 4.82 5.43
N PRO A 150 16.15 5.18 6.66
CA PRO A 150 17.09 5.70 7.66
C PRO A 150 18.15 4.67 8.03
N SER A 151 19.42 5.01 7.87
CA SER A 151 20.55 4.20 8.28
C SER A 151 21.52 5.02 9.13
N ARG A 152 22.41 4.37 9.88
CA ARG A 152 23.41 5.08 10.68
C ARG A 152 24.38 5.91 9.83
N GLU A 153 24.59 5.50 8.58
CA GLU A 153 25.52 6.16 7.65
C GLU A 153 24.90 7.42 7.02
N THR A 154 23.59 7.39 6.79
CA THR A 154 22.85 8.48 6.16
C THR A 154 22.09 9.36 7.15
N ASN A 155 22.08 8.99 8.43
CA ASN A 155 21.34 9.66 9.50
C ASN A 155 21.56 11.17 9.53
N ARG A 156 20.49 11.93 9.64
CA ARG A 156 20.51 13.39 9.66
C ARG A 156 19.86 13.92 10.93
N ALA A 157 20.50 14.95 11.52
CA ALA A 157 19.92 15.71 12.61
C ALA A 157 18.69 16.50 12.13
N ILE A 158 17.67 16.58 12.98
CA ILE A 158 16.46 17.39 12.79
C ILE A 158 16.65 18.70 13.55
N ARG A 159 16.41 19.82 12.90
CA ARG A 159 16.63 21.16 13.43
C ARG A 159 15.46 22.08 13.15
N HIS A 160 15.41 23.21 13.82
CA HIS A 160 14.48 24.28 13.47
C HIS A 160 14.68 24.69 11.99
N GLY A 161 13.60 24.79 11.24
CA GLY A 161 13.61 25.10 9.81
C GLY A 161 13.63 23.85 8.91
N ASP A 162 13.60 22.63 9.48
CA ASP A 162 13.59 21.40 8.71
C ASP A 162 12.16 20.88 8.43
N PHE A 163 11.97 20.32 7.25
CA PHE A 163 10.82 19.53 6.87
C PHE A 163 11.01 18.07 7.30
N VAL A 164 9.99 17.45 7.86
CA VAL A 164 10.02 16.07 8.36
C VAL A 164 8.86 15.28 7.75
N LEU A 165 9.18 14.11 7.21
CA LEU A 165 8.23 13.11 6.76
C LEU A 165 8.33 11.89 7.69
N LEU A 166 7.19 11.42 8.19
CA LEU A 166 7.02 10.16 8.92
C LEU A 166 6.12 9.24 8.12
N ASP A 167 6.62 8.07 7.78
CA ASP A 167 5.91 7.01 7.10
C ASP A 167 5.93 5.77 7.99
N MET A 168 4.74 5.28 8.36
CA MET A 168 4.56 4.37 9.49
C MET A 168 3.48 3.35 9.20
N TRP A 169 3.87 2.08 9.19
CA TRP A 169 2.96 0.96 9.02
C TRP A 169 3.13 -0.07 10.12
N ALA A 170 2.03 -0.57 10.64
CA ALA A 170 2.02 -1.62 11.65
C ALA A 170 0.67 -2.32 11.73
N ARG A 171 0.66 -3.51 12.28
CA ARG A 171 -0.54 -4.26 12.62
C ARG A 171 -0.47 -4.75 14.08
N LEU A 172 -1.57 -5.25 14.60
CA LEU A 172 -1.57 -5.88 15.91
C LEU A 172 -0.67 -7.13 15.90
N ASP A 173 -0.01 -7.44 17.02
CA ASP A 173 0.73 -8.68 17.22
C ASP A 173 -0.22 -9.86 17.45
N GLU A 174 -1.10 -10.09 16.48
CA GLU A 174 -2.10 -11.13 16.48
C GLU A 174 -2.16 -11.80 15.09
N PRO A 175 -2.26 -13.13 15.00
CA PRO A 175 -2.37 -13.82 13.73
C PRO A 175 -3.58 -13.34 12.91
N GLY A 176 -3.35 -12.99 11.64
CA GLY A 176 -4.41 -12.55 10.72
C GLY A 176 -4.82 -11.08 10.90
N SER A 177 -4.16 -10.31 11.75
CA SER A 177 -4.41 -8.87 11.86
C SER A 177 -3.94 -8.12 10.62
N ILE A 178 -4.63 -7.03 10.31
CA ILE A 178 -4.45 -6.23 9.09
C ILE A 178 -3.61 -5.00 9.39
N PHE A 179 -2.69 -4.68 8.47
CA PHE A 179 -1.87 -3.48 8.55
C PHE A 179 -2.71 -2.21 8.48
N TYR A 180 -2.20 -1.18 9.14
CA TYR A 180 -2.56 0.22 8.97
C TYR A 180 -1.31 0.97 8.51
N ASP A 181 -1.45 1.83 7.49
CA ASP A 181 -0.34 2.48 6.80
C ASP A 181 -0.62 3.97 6.59
N ILE A 182 0.29 4.83 7.02
CA ILE A 182 0.13 6.28 6.92
C ILE A 182 1.45 7.01 6.71
N THR A 183 1.40 8.03 5.88
CA THR A 183 2.48 9.04 5.79
C THR A 183 1.95 10.41 6.20
N TRP A 184 2.62 11.01 7.17
CA TRP A 184 2.36 12.38 7.62
C TRP A 184 3.61 13.24 7.52
N THR A 185 3.40 14.55 7.33
CA THR A 185 4.49 15.52 7.19
C THR A 185 4.36 16.67 8.16
N GLY A 186 5.52 17.18 8.59
CA GLY A 186 5.60 18.30 9.51
C GLY A 186 6.75 19.25 9.15
N PHE A 187 6.78 20.38 9.83
CA PHE A 187 7.85 21.37 9.68
C PHE A 187 8.25 21.90 11.08
N CYS A 188 9.55 21.97 11.32
CA CYS A 188 10.12 22.46 12.57
C CYS A 188 10.08 24.00 12.59
N GLY A 189 9.02 24.58 13.14
CA GLY A 189 8.71 26.00 13.11
C GLY A 189 7.62 26.37 12.10
N ASP A 190 7.70 27.57 11.52
CA ASP A 190 6.73 28.05 10.52
C ASP A 190 7.11 27.59 9.10
N PRO A 191 6.28 26.78 8.42
CA PRO A 191 6.64 26.24 7.09
C PRO A 191 6.66 27.37 6.03
N PRO A 192 7.68 27.40 5.16
CA PRO A 192 7.73 28.30 4.02
C PRO A 192 6.53 28.11 3.07
N GLU A 193 6.10 29.16 2.39
CA GLU A 193 4.96 29.15 1.46
C GLU A 193 5.11 28.06 0.37
N ARG A 194 6.31 27.88 -0.17
CA ARG A 194 6.60 26.84 -1.18
C ARG A 194 6.28 25.42 -0.66
N ILE A 195 6.63 25.12 0.58
CA ILE A 195 6.36 23.81 1.21
C ILE A 195 4.85 23.63 1.41
N GLN A 196 4.17 24.69 1.89
CA GLN A 196 2.72 24.67 2.06
C GLN A 196 1.98 24.43 0.74
N GLN A 197 2.39 25.12 -0.35
CA GLN A 197 1.82 24.94 -1.68
C GLN A 197 1.98 23.51 -2.21
N VAL A 198 3.18 22.92 -2.08
CA VAL A 198 3.41 21.53 -2.51
C VAL A 198 2.59 20.55 -1.66
N PHE A 199 2.52 20.77 -0.34
CA PHE A 199 1.66 19.96 0.54
C PHE A 199 0.18 20.03 0.14
N GLU A 200 -0.33 21.22 -0.16
CA GLU A 200 -1.73 21.40 -0.60
C GLU A 200 -2.03 20.66 -1.91
N ILE A 201 -1.08 20.67 -2.86
CA ILE A 201 -1.24 19.92 -4.11
C ILE A 201 -1.31 18.43 -3.84
N VAL A 202 -0.40 17.87 -3.04
CA VAL A 202 -0.37 16.44 -2.70
C VAL A 202 -1.62 16.03 -1.93
N ARG A 203 -2.01 16.80 -0.90
CA ARG A 203 -3.24 16.57 -0.14
C ARG A 203 -4.47 16.56 -1.05
N ASN A 204 -4.59 17.54 -1.94
CA ASN A 204 -5.74 17.64 -2.85
C ASN A 204 -5.74 16.51 -3.89
N ALA A 205 -4.58 16.04 -4.34
CA ALA A 205 -4.46 14.88 -5.23
C ALA A 205 -4.93 13.59 -4.52
N ARG A 206 -4.54 13.39 -3.25
CA ARG A 206 -5.03 12.31 -2.38
C ARG A 206 -6.55 12.37 -2.25
N ASP A 207 -7.08 13.53 -1.90
CA ASP A 207 -8.52 13.73 -1.70
C ASP A 207 -9.31 13.55 -3.01
N GLU A 208 -8.73 13.88 -4.19
CA GLU A 208 -9.32 13.63 -5.51
C GLU A 208 -9.39 12.13 -5.81
N ALA A 209 -8.32 11.38 -5.56
CA ALA A 209 -8.30 9.92 -5.71
C ALA A 209 -9.36 9.25 -4.84
N VAL A 210 -9.41 9.60 -3.55
CA VAL A 210 -10.42 9.07 -2.61
C VAL A 210 -11.84 9.40 -3.08
N ARG A 211 -12.10 10.65 -3.46
CA ARG A 211 -13.41 11.08 -3.97
C ARG A 211 -13.83 10.30 -5.21
N THR A 212 -12.89 9.99 -6.10
CA THR A 212 -13.15 9.18 -7.31
C THR A 212 -13.66 7.80 -6.92
N VAL A 213 -13.05 7.16 -5.93
CA VAL A 213 -13.53 5.86 -5.41
C VAL A 213 -14.90 6.00 -4.74
N GLU A 214 -15.06 6.98 -3.84
CA GLU A 214 -16.33 7.23 -3.13
C GLU A 214 -17.51 7.42 -4.09
N GLN A 215 -17.32 8.24 -5.13
CA GLN A 215 -18.36 8.52 -6.14
C GLN A 215 -18.69 7.29 -6.99
N ALA A 216 -17.69 6.53 -7.41
CA ALA A 216 -17.89 5.31 -8.19
C ALA A 216 -18.69 4.27 -7.39
N VAL A 217 -18.26 3.99 -6.15
CA VAL A 217 -18.90 3.02 -5.26
C VAL A 217 -20.33 3.44 -4.91
N ALA A 218 -20.55 4.71 -4.57
CA ALA A 218 -21.89 5.23 -4.25
C ALA A 218 -22.86 5.22 -5.44
N SER A 219 -22.31 5.22 -6.66
CA SER A 219 -23.10 5.19 -7.92
C SER A 219 -23.22 3.78 -8.51
N ASP A 220 -22.69 2.76 -7.85
CA ASP A 220 -22.60 1.36 -8.35
C ASP A 220 -21.88 1.29 -9.72
N ILE A 221 -20.84 2.12 -9.89
CA ILE A 221 -20.00 2.14 -11.08
C ILE A 221 -18.72 1.34 -10.78
N GLU A 222 -18.40 0.39 -11.68
CA GLU A 222 -17.14 -0.34 -11.60
C GLU A 222 -15.94 0.63 -11.66
N ILE A 223 -15.02 0.49 -10.71
CA ILE A 223 -13.77 1.25 -10.67
C ILE A 223 -12.58 0.30 -10.53
N ARG A 224 -11.48 0.63 -11.18
CA ARG A 224 -10.24 -0.17 -11.26
C ARG A 224 -9.07 0.59 -10.68
N GLY A 225 -8.03 -0.15 -10.25
CA GLY A 225 -6.87 0.43 -9.61
C GLY A 225 -6.22 1.55 -10.43
N TYR A 226 -5.99 1.34 -11.73
CA TYR A 226 -5.37 2.36 -12.59
C TYR A 226 -6.16 3.68 -12.66
N GLN A 227 -7.49 3.65 -12.53
CA GLN A 227 -8.33 4.86 -12.60
C GLN A 227 -8.15 5.75 -11.36
N VAL A 228 -7.83 5.14 -10.22
CA VAL A 228 -7.54 5.89 -8.98
C VAL A 228 -6.17 6.57 -9.08
N ASP A 229 -5.18 5.87 -9.65
CA ASP A 229 -3.87 6.48 -9.96
C ASP A 229 -4.02 7.65 -10.92
N ASP A 230 -4.77 7.47 -12.02
CA ASP A 230 -5.03 8.52 -13.00
C ASP A 230 -5.64 9.78 -12.37
N ALA A 231 -6.52 9.63 -11.38
CA ALA A 231 -7.15 10.75 -10.68
C ALA A 231 -6.11 11.57 -9.88
N ALA A 232 -5.28 10.92 -9.05
CA ALA A 232 -4.23 11.59 -8.28
C ALA A 232 -3.14 12.17 -9.18
N ARG A 233 -2.63 11.34 -10.10
CA ARG A 233 -1.55 11.70 -11.04
C ARG A 233 -1.95 12.85 -11.93
N GLY A 234 -3.11 12.79 -12.54
CA GLY A 234 -3.64 13.87 -13.38
C GLY A 234 -3.85 15.18 -12.61
N TYR A 235 -4.16 15.11 -11.30
CA TYR A 235 -4.20 16.31 -10.44
C TYR A 235 -2.81 16.93 -10.30
N ILE A 236 -1.79 16.14 -9.97
CA ILE A 236 -0.41 16.59 -9.81
C ILE A 236 0.17 17.12 -11.12
N GLU A 237 -0.11 16.46 -12.26
CA GLU A 237 0.31 16.90 -13.60
C GLU A 237 -0.24 18.28 -13.97
N ARG A 238 -1.53 18.52 -13.71
CA ARG A 238 -2.16 19.83 -13.95
C ARG A 238 -1.54 20.97 -13.14
N HIS A 239 -0.86 20.65 -12.05
CA HIS A 239 -0.12 21.62 -11.23
C HIS A 239 1.37 21.70 -11.57
N GLY A 240 1.82 21.04 -12.66
CA GLY A 240 3.19 21.13 -13.17
C GLY A 240 4.23 20.25 -12.48
N PHE A 241 3.79 19.22 -11.75
CA PHE A 241 4.68 18.31 -11.01
C PHE A 241 4.59 16.85 -11.51
N GLY A 242 4.07 16.57 -12.70
CA GLY A 242 3.91 15.21 -13.22
C GLY A 242 5.19 14.39 -13.17
N ASP A 243 6.32 14.95 -13.60
CA ASP A 243 7.64 14.29 -13.57
C ASP A 243 8.22 14.09 -12.16
N ARG A 244 7.53 14.58 -11.14
CA ARG A 244 7.96 14.51 -9.73
C ARG A 244 7.12 13.55 -8.90
N PHE A 245 6.14 12.88 -9.50
CA PHE A 245 5.38 11.81 -8.89
C PHE A 245 5.78 10.47 -9.54
N VAL A 246 6.68 9.75 -8.90
CA VAL A 246 7.52 8.69 -9.49
C VAL A 246 7.21 7.27 -8.99
N HIS A 247 6.12 7.09 -8.27
CA HIS A 247 5.59 5.79 -7.85
C HIS A 247 4.08 5.71 -8.05
N ARG A 248 3.49 4.53 -7.90
CA ARG A 248 2.03 4.33 -7.93
C ARG A 248 1.33 5.14 -6.84
N THR A 249 0.05 5.41 -7.02
CA THR A 249 -0.75 6.18 -6.03
C THR A 249 -1.05 5.37 -4.76
N GLY A 250 -0.96 4.04 -4.80
CA GLY A 250 -1.20 3.23 -3.62
C GLY A 250 -1.19 1.73 -3.90
N HIS A 251 -1.34 0.95 -2.86
CA HIS A 251 -1.31 -0.51 -2.89
C HIS A 251 -2.40 -1.13 -2.04
N SER A 252 -2.77 -2.37 -2.35
CA SER A 252 -3.63 -3.18 -1.49
C SER A 252 -2.97 -3.41 -0.13
N ILE A 253 -3.77 -3.40 0.93
CA ILE A 253 -3.35 -3.67 2.30
C ILE A 253 -4.07 -4.92 2.81
N GLY A 254 -3.35 -5.78 3.53
CA GLY A 254 -3.87 -7.02 4.10
C GLY A 254 -3.12 -7.41 5.37
N THR A 255 -2.90 -8.71 5.55
CA THR A 255 -2.01 -9.26 6.58
C THR A 255 -0.54 -8.94 6.32
N GLU A 256 -0.22 -8.58 5.08
CA GLU A 256 1.03 -7.96 4.65
C GLU A 256 0.73 -6.51 4.27
N VAL A 257 1.70 -5.60 4.48
CA VAL A 257 1.51 -4.17 4.15
C VAL A 257 1.21 -4.00 2.66
N HIS A 258 1.91 -4.73 1.79
CA HIS A 258 1.60 -4.86 0.37
C HIS A 258 0.74 -6.12 0.15
N GLY A 259 -0.57 -5.95 0.18
CA GLY A 259 -1.54 -7.04 0.02
C GLY A 259 -1.67 -7.57 -1.41
N THR A 260 -2.56 -8.55 -1.58
CA THR A 260 -2.76 -9.27 -2.85
C THR A 260 -3.84 -8.67 -3.76
N GLY A 261 -4.57 -7.65 -3.28
CA GLY A 261 -5.62 -6.97 -4.02
C GLY A 261 -5.11 -6.00 -5.10
N ALA A 262 -6.04 -5.27 -5.70
CA ALA A 262 -5.72 -4.26 -6.71
C ALA A 262 -4.86 -3.14 -6.11
N ASN A 263 -3.83 -2.75 -6.84
CA ASN A 263 -3.04 -1.56 -6.54
C ASN A 263 -3.60 -0.35 -7.29
N MET A 264 -3.44 0.82 -6.71
CA MET A 264 -3.81 2.09 -7.33
C MET A 264 -2.64 2.52 -8.22
N ASP A 265 -2.53 1.89 -9.41
CA ASP A 265 -1.33 1.92 -10.23
C ASP A 265 -1.63 2.00 -11.74
N ASN A 266 -1.12 3.04 -12.39
CA ASN A 266 -1.02 3.20 -13.83
C ASN A 266 0.37 3.71 -14.24
N LEU A 267 1.38 3.50 -13.40
CA LEU A 267 2.76 3.93 -13.64
C LEU A 267 3.71 2.74 -13.68
N GLU A 268 3.81 2.00 -12.57
CA GLU A 268 4.69 0.84 -12.45
C GLU A 268 4.08 -0.38 -13.14
N THR A 269 2.75 -0.53 -13.00
CA THR A 269 1.93 -1.52 -13.70
C THR A 269 0.60 -0.88 -14.12
N HIS A 270 -0.09 -1.49 -15.06
CA HIS A 270 -1.46 -1.10 -15.40
C HIS A 270 -2.43 -2.02 -14.68
N ASP A 271 -2.85 -1.66 -13.46
CA ASP A 271 -3.69 -2.53 -12.65
C ASP A 271 -5.17 -2.41 -13.05
N GLU A 272 -5.58 -3.29 -13.95
CA GLU A 272 -6.97 -3.37 -14.41
C GLU A 272 -7.91 -4.12 -13.45
N ARG A 273 -7.43 -4.59 -12.31
CA ARG A 273 -8.28 -5.28 -11.34
C ARG A 273 -9.29 -4.31 -10.75
N ARG A 274 -10.49 -4.83 -10.52
CA ARG A 274 -11.58 -4.06 -9.92
C ARG A 274 -11.32 -3.85 -8.43
N ILE A 275 -11.72 -2.72 -7.93
CA ILE A 275 -11.83 -2.48 -6.49
C ILE A 275 -13.14 -3.13 -6.03
N VAL A 276 -13.02 -4.14 -5.18
CA VAL A 276 -14.14 -4.95 -4.73
C VAL A 276 -14.62 -4.55 -3.32
N PRO A 277 -15.87 -4.80 -2.94
CA PRO A 277 -16.30 -4.67 -1.55
C PRO A 277 -15.43 -5.51 -0.61
N GLY A 278 -15.02 -4.95 0.51
CA GLY A 278 -14.06 -5.53 1.44
C GLY A 278 -12.60 -5.16 1.15
N ALA A 279 -12.29 -4.52 0.02
CA ALA A 279 -10.93 -4.08 -0.28
C ALA A 279 -10.49 -2.97 0.66
N LEU A 280 -9.23 -3.08 1.10
CA LEU A 280 -8.49 -2.05 1.83
C LEU A 280 -7.21 -1.74 1.06
N PHE A 281 -6.90 -0.45 0.88
CA PHE A 281 -5.73 -0.01 0.13
C PHE A 281 -5.28 1.39 0.56
N SER A 282 -3.98 1.70 0.35
CA SER A 282 -3.43 3.03 0.55
C SER A 282 -3.78 3.98 -0.60
N VAL A 283 -3.84 5.28 -0.29
CA VAL A 283 -3.84 6.39 -1.24
C VAL A 283 -2.78 7.39 -0.79
N GLU A 284 -1.62 7.39 -1.44
CA GLU A 284 -0.38 8.00 -0.96
C GLU A 284 0.37 8.82 -2.02
N PRO A 285 -0.29 9.70 -2.80
CA PRO A 285 0.42 10.47 -3.80
C PRO A 285 1.55 11.31 -3.18
N GLY A 286 2.61 11.54 -3.97
CA GLY A 286 3.76 12.33 -3.55
C GLY A 286 4.34 13.22 -4.63
N ILE A 287 5.04 14.28 -4.21
CA ILE A 287 5.85 15.16 -5.05
C ILE A 287 7.26 15.19 -4.46
N TYR A 288 8.24 14.73 -5.22
CA TYR A 288 9.63 14.55 -4.78
C TYR A 288 10.55 15.54 -5.48
N LEU A 289 11.03 16.53 -4.71
CA LEU A 289 11.97 17.57 -5.16
C LEU A 289 13.36 17.25 -4.60
N GLU A 290 14.38 17.95 -5.11
CA GLU A 290 15.77 17.71 -4.69
C GLU A 290 16.03 18.08 -3.23
N ASP A 291 15.34 19.09 -2.72
CA ASP A 291 15.52 19.65 -1.39
C ASP A 291 14.52 19.14 -0.35
N PHE A 292 13.33 18.65 -0.76
CA PHE A 292 12.34 18.00 0.06
C PHE A 292 11.35 17.20 -0.78
N GLY A 293 10.61 16.28 -0.15
CA GLY A 293 9.50 15.58 -0.79
C GLY A 293 8.31 15.52 0.15
N VAL A 294 7.12 15.65 -0.42
CA VAL A 294 5.86 15.55 0.31
C VAL A 294 5.13 14.29 -0.16
N ARG A 295 4.75 13.43 0.76
CA ARG A 295 3.76 12.37 0.60
C ARG A 295 2.67 12.56 1.65
N SER A 296 1.44 12.31 1.31
CA SER A 296 0.33 12.30 2.24
C SER A 296 -0.52 11.09 1.97
N GLU A 297 -0.68 10.26 2.98
CA GLU A 297 -1.27 8.94 2.86
C GLU A 297 -2.43 8.74 3.80
N VAL A 298 -3.40 7.99 3.31
CA VAL A 298 -4.55 7.47 4.05
C VAL A 298 -4.87 6.07 3.52
N ASP A 299 -5.43 5.24 4.39
CA ASP A 299 -6.05 3.98 3.96
C ASP A 299 -7.52 4.20 3.63
N VAL A 300 -7.99 3.52 2.59
CA VAL A 300 -9.38 3.55 2.13
C VAL A 300 -9.97 2.15 2.19
N PHE A 301 -11.11 2.02 2.89
CA PHE A 301 -11.86 0.79 2.96
C PHE A 301 -13.16 0.89 2.16
N VAL A 302 -13.45 -0.13 1.35
CA VAL A 302 -14.64 -0.21 0.51
C VAL A 302 -15.67 -1.15 1.13
N ARG A 303 -16.87 -0.66 1.34
CA ARG A 303 -18.06 -1.44 1.74
C ARG A 303 -19.06 -1.51 0.59
N ASP A 304 -20.11 -2.32 0.75
CA ASP A 304 -21.24 -2.28 -0.18
C ASP A 304 -21.85 -0.87 -0.19
N GLY A 305 -21.77 -0.20 -1.34
CA GLY A 305 -22.34 1.13 -1.58
C GLY A 305 -21.59 2.31 -0.93
N ALA A 306 -20.45 2.11 -0.27
CA ALA A 306 -19.67 3.19 0.35
C ALA A 306 -18.16 2.89 0.37
N ALA A 307 -17.35 3.92 0.21
CA ALA A 307 -15.93 3.90 0.52
C ALA A 307 -15.60 5.03 1.49
N ALA A 308 -14.62 4.84 2.35
CA ALA A 308 -14.22 5.87 3.31
C ALA A 308 -12.75 5.71 3.72
N MET A 309 -12.10 6.84 3.99
CA MET A 309 -10.80 6.86 4.65
C MET A 309 -10.91 6.30 6.07
N THR A 310 -9.88 5.59 6.51
CA THR A 310 -9.76 5.09 7.89
C THR A 310 -8.72 5.91 8.67
N GLY A 311 -8.86 5.95 10.00
CA GLY A 311 -7.94 6.68 10.88
C GLY A 311 -8.00 8.21 10.74
N GLU A 312 -6.95 8.85 11.20
CA GLU A 312 -6.82 10.31 11.16
C GLU A 312 -6.31 10.77 9.78
N VAL A 313 -6.86 11.88 9.29
CA VAL A 313 -6.53 12.44 7.96
C VAL A 313 -5.76 13.74 8.12
N GLN A 314 -4.55 13.79 7.56
CA GLN A 314 -3.76 15.02 7.57
C GLN A 314 -4.40 16.10 6.68
N ARG A 315 -4.73 17.26 7.28
CA ARG A 315 -5.30 18.42 6.57
C ARG A 315 -4.34 19.57 6.43
N GLU A 316 -3.37 19.66 7.34
CA GLU A 316 -2.35 20.72 7.41
C GLU A 316 -1.02 20.11 7.80
N LEU A 317 0.08 20.77 7.45
CA LEU A 317 1.40 20.40 7.95
C LEU A 317 1.45 20.48 9.47
N VAL A 318 2.03 19.47 10.12
CA VAL A 318 2.25 19.51 11.57
C VAL A 318 3.32 20.56 11.87
N ARG A 319 3.00 21.52 12.74
CA ARG A 319 3.99 22.47 13.27
C ARG A 319 4.71 21.86 14.45
N ILE A 320 6.02 21.75 14.36
CA ILE A 320 6.87 21.08 15.34
C ILE A 320 7.68 22.15 16.10
N GLY A 321 7.47 22.25 17.41
CA GLY A 321 8.18 23.20 18.29
C GLY A 321 7.50 24.53 18.51
#